data_6590451edd5d43574971198e2af20404
#
_entry.id   6590451edd5d43574971198e2af20404
#
_cell.length_a   1.000
_cell.length_b   1.000
_cell.length_c   1.000
_cell.angle_alpha   90.00
_cell.angle_beta   90.00
_cell.angle_gamma   90.00
#
_symmetry.space_group_name_H-M   'P 1'
#
loop_
_entity.id
_entity.type
_entity.pdbx_description
1 polymer ?
#
loop_
_entity_poly.entity_id
_entity_poly.type
_entity_poly.pdbx_seq_one_letter_code
_entity_poly.pdbx_strand_id
1 'polypeptide(L)'
;MKQIKWGILGTGSIAKAFAEALKETDGELLAVANANGQRAIDFCNSYGGTAIEGHMNLISMPDIDAIYIATPHTSHFEFASAEANSK
;
A
#
# COMPACT_ATOMS: atom_id res chain seq x y z
N MET A 1 -14.08 10.23 -13.32
CA MET A 1 -13.14 9.12 -13.42
C MET A 1 -12.94 8.48 -12.07
N LYS A 2 -12.71 7.19 -12.10
CA LYS A 2 -12.53 6.48 -10.86
C LYS A 2 -11.11 6.63 -10.34
N GLN A 3 -10.99 6.95 -9.07
CA GLN A 3 -9.70 7.00 -8.40
C GLN A 3 -9.22 5.60 -8.07
N ILE A 4 -7.94 5.34 -8.30
CA ILE A 4 -7.34 4.06 -7.90
C ILE A 4 -7.02 4.15 -6.42
N LYS A 5 -7.50 3.18 -5.66
CA LYS A 5 -7.22 3.12 -4.23
C LYS A 5 -6.07 2.17 -3.98
N TRP A 6 -4.97 2.73 -3.50
CA TRP A 6 -3.73 2.00 -3.37
C TRP A 6 -3.48 1.51 -1.95
N GLY A 7 -2.89 0.33 -1.87
CA GLY A 7 -2.31 -0.16 -0.64
C GLY A 7 -0.81 -0.31 -0.84
N ILE A 8 -0.04 -0.10 0.22
CA ILE A 8 1.41 -0.26 0.16
C ILE A 8 1.82 -1.32 1.17
N LEU A 9 2.61 -2.28 0.72
CA LEU A 9 3.22 -3.27 1.61
C LEU A 9 4.64 -2.84 1.89
N GLY A 10 4.92 -2.43 3.12
CA GLY A 10 6.23 -1.98 3.53
C GLY A 10 6.27 -0.50 3.77
N THR A 11 7.29 -0.02 4.49
CA THR A 11 7.38 1.38 4.89
C THR A 11 8.77 1.96 4.67
N GLY A 12 9.63 1.31 3.89
CA GLY A 12 10.98 1.78 3.64
C GLY A 12 11.04 2.94 2.67
N SER A 13 12.25 3.27 2.23
CA SER A 13 12.44 4.42 1.36
C SER A 13 11.73 4.27 0.02
N ILE A 14 11.63 3.05 -0.48
CA ILE A 14 10.92 2.82 -1.74
C ILE A 14 9.44 3.12 -1.57
N ALA A 15 8.86 2.71 -0.42
CA ALA A 15 7.47 3.00 -0.14
C ALA A 15 7.23 4.50 -0.02
N LYS A 16 8.16 5.21 0.61
CA LYS A 16 8.03 6.66 0.75
C LYS A 16 8.08 7.35 -0.61
N ALA A 17 8.98 6.91 -1.48
CA ALA A 17 9.08 7.48 -2.81
C ALA A 17 7.79 7.26 -3.59
N PHE A 18 7.21 6.06 -3.46
CA PHE A 18 5.95 5.77 -4.13
C PHE A 18 4.82 6.63 -3.60
N ALA A 19 4.75 6.80 -2.27
CA ALA A 19 3.69 7.60 -1.68
C ALA A 19 3.79 9.05 -2.14
N GLU A 20 4.99 9.58 -2.26
CA GLU A 20 5.18 10.94 -2.74
C GLU A 20 4.80 11.07 -4.20
N ALA A 21 5.19 10.10 -5.02
CA ALA A 21 4.83 10.12 -6.42
C ALA A 21 3.32 10.01 -6.59
N LEU A 22 2.68 9.25 -5.72
CA LEU A 22 1.24 9.06 -5.81
C LEU A 22 0.48 10.37 -5.61
N LYS A 23 1.03 11.28 -4.82
CA LYS A 23 0.40 12.58 -4.60
C LYS A 23 0.28 13.39 -5.88
N GLU A 24 1.11 13.09 -6.87
CA GLU A 24 1.08 13.78 -8.15
C GLU A 24 0.06 13.19 -9.10
N THR A 25 -0.66 12.17 -8.67
CA THR A 25 -1.63 11.48 -9.53
C THR A 25 -3.02 11.60 -8.92
N ASP A 26 -4.00 11.04 -9.61
CA ASP A 26 -5.36 10.98 -9.09
C ASP A 26 -5.56 9.82 -8.12
N GLY A 27 -4.53 9.01 -7.91
CA GLY A 27 -4.65 7.86 -7.02
C GLY A 27 -4.78 8.27 -5.57
N GLU A 28 -5.34 7.39 -4.78
CA GLU A 28 -5.54 7.62 -3.35
C GLU A 28 -4.78 6.56 -2.56
N LEU A 29 -4.04 6.99 -1.54
CA LEU A 29 -3.39 6.06 -0.64
C LEU A 29 -4.39 5.66 0.43
N LEU A 30 -4.91 4.44 0.32
CA LEU A 30 -5.95 3.98 1.23
C LEU A 30 -5.37 3.36 2.49
N ALA A 31 -4.33 2.55 2.36
CA ALA A 31 -3.79 1.82 3.49
C ALA A 31 -2.33 1.47 3.28
N VAL A 32 -1.60 1.33 4.39
CA VAL A 32 -0.20 0.96 4.38
C VAL A 32 -0.01 -0.14 5.42
N ALA A 33 0.64 -1.23 5.02
CA ALA A 33 0.85 -2.35 5.91
C ALA A 33 2.32 -2.60 6.17
N ASN A 34 2.61 -3.03 7.38
CA ASN A 34 3.95 -3.45 7.78
C ASN A 34 3.79 -4.51 8.84
N ALA A 35 4.73 -5.46 8.89
CA ALA A 35 4.70 -6.46 9.96
C ALA A 35 4.82 -5.78 11.32
N ASN A 36 5.52 -4.65 11.37
CA ASN A 36 5.59 -3.83 12.58
C ASN A 36 4.51 -2.75 12.48
N GLY A 37 3.48 -2.88 13.31
CA GLY A 37 2.35 -1.96 13.25
C GLY A 37 2.73 -0.52 13.51
N GLN A 38 3.73 -0.28 14.38
CA GLN A 38 4.15 1.09 14.68
C GLN A 38 4.76 1.76 13.46
N ARG A 39 5.48 1.00 12.65
CA ARG A 39 6.05 1.58 11.42
C ARG A 39 4.97 1.97 10.45
N ALA A 40 3.89 1.18 10.39
CA ALA A 40 2.76 1.53 9.53
C ALA A 40 2.10 2.81 10.02
N ILE A 41 1.95 2.94 11.33
CA ILE A 41 1.34 4.14 11.91
C ILE A 41 2.19 5.36 11.61
N ASP A 42 3.50 5.26 11.80
CA ASP A 42 4.40 6.38 11.55
C ASP A 42 4.35 6.80 10.08
N PHE A 43 4.31 5.82 9.19
CA PHE A 43 4.23 6.12 7.76
C PHE A 43 2.94 6.86 7.44
N CYS A 44 1.84 6.38 7.97
CA CYS A 44 0.54 7.00 7.68
C CYS A 44 0.41 8.39 8.29
N ASN A 45 1.10 8.63 9.40
CA ASN A 45 1.12 9.98 9.96
C ASN A 45 1.78 10.98 9.01
N SER A 46 2.71 10.51 8.20
CA SER A 46 3.40 11.38 7.25
C SER A 46 2.71 11.46 5.90
N TYR A 47 2.15 10.35 5.45
CA TYR A 47 1.64 10.27 4.07
C TYR A 47 0.14 10.03 3.97
N GLY A 48 -0.50 9.70 5.07
CA GLY A 48 -1.94 9.43 5.06
C GLY A 48 -2.25 7.97 4.90
N GLY A 49 -3.51 7.65 4.88
CA GLY A 49 -3.98 6.28 4.77
C GLY A 49 -4.21 5.65 6.12
N THR A 50 -4.61 4.40 6.09
CA THR A 50 -4.88 3.61 7.28
C THR A 50 -3.72 2.66 7.55
N ALA A 51 -3.22 2.66 8.78
CA ALA A 51 -2.13 1.77 9.16
C ALA A 51 -2.65 0.37 9.42
N ILE A 52 -2.03 -0.61 8.80
CA ILE A 52 -2.43 -2.00 8.92
C ILE A 52 -1.24 -2.80 9.39
N GLU A 53 -1.43 -3.60 10.44
CA GLU A 53 -0.38 -4.49 10.89
C GLU A 53 -0.54 -5.84 10.19
N GLY A 54 0.52 -6.25 9.47
CA GLY A 54 0.49 -7.52 8.76
C GLY A 54 0.04 -7.38 7.32
N HIS A 55 0.81 -7.97 6.43
CA HIS A 55 0.55 -7.82 4.99
C HIS A 55 -0.76 -8.47 4.56
N MET A 56 -1.09 -9.61 5.16
CA MET A 56 -2.31 -10.31 4.78
C MET A 56 -3.56 -9.51 5.08
N ASN A 57 -3.52 -8.71 6.13
CA ASN A 57 -4.67 -7.91 6.48
C ASN A 57 -4.94 -6.84 5.42
N LEU A 58 -3.88 -6.31 4.84
CA LEU A 58 -4.05 -5.33 3.78
C LEU A 58 -4.57 -5.98 2.51
N ILE A 59 -4.01 -7.13 2.17
CA ILE A 59 -4.40 -7.83 0.95
C ILE A 59 -5.88 -8.21 0.99
N SER A 60 -6.40 -8.42 2.19
CA SER A 60 -7.79 -8.82 2.37
C SER A 60 -8.79 -7.66 2.29
N MET A 61 -8.31 -6.44 2.22
CA MET A 61 -9.21 -5.29 2.21
C MET A 61 -9.95 -5.17 0.88
N PRO A 62 -11.27 -5.15 0.91
CA PRO A 62 -12.06 -5.14 -0.34
C PRO A 62 -11.99 -3.82 -1.09
N ASP A 63 -11.65 -2.73 -0.40
CA ASP A 63 -11.64 -1.42 -1.04
C ASP A 63 -10.35 -1.11 -1.79
N ILE A 64 -9.34 -1.95 -1.66
CA ILE A 64 -8.06 -1.74 -2.33
C ILE A 64 -8.18 -2.14 -3.80
N ASP A 65 -7.77 -1.24 -4.68
CA ASP A 65 -7.77 -1.51 -6.12
C ASP A 65 -6.44 -2.04 -6.61
N ALA A 66 -5.34 -1.56 -6.02
CA ALA A 66 -4.01 -1.98 -6.42
C ALA A 66 -3.09 -1.95 -5.21
N ILE A 67 -2.06 -2.79 -5.23
CA ILE A 67 -1.13 -2.91 -4.12
C ILE A 67 0.28 -2.72 -4.66
N TYR A 68 1.03 -1.82 -4.03
CA TYR A 68 2.44 -1.65 -4.35
C TYR A 68 3.27 -2.39 -3.31
N ILE A 69 4.08 -3.33 -3.77
CA ILE A 69 4.88 -4.15 -2.88
C ILE A 69 6.27 -3.54 -2.79
N ALA A 70 6.56 -2.94 -1.65
CA ALA A 70 7.82 -2.22 -1.42
C ALA A 70 8.63 -2.89 -0.33
N THR A 71 8.84 -4.19 -0.47
CA THR A 71 9.63 -4.94 0.49
C THR A 71 11.09 -4.89 0.09
N PRO A 72 12.00 -5.26 1.02
CA PRO A 72 13.43 -5.14 0.72
C PRO A 72 13.90 -5.92 -0.50
N HIS A 73 13.24 -7.02 -0.81
CA HIS A 73 13.71 -7.90 -1.89
C HIS A 73 12.98 -7.70 -3.20
N THR A 74 11.85 -7.02 -3.18
CA THR A 74 11.07 -6.79 -4.39
C THR A 74 10.41 -5.43 -4.29
N SER A 75 10.13 -4.88 -5.46
CA SER A 75 9.44 -3.60 -5.53
C SER A 75 8.62 -3.60 -6.80
N HIS A 76 7.34 -3.79 -6.66
CA HIS A 76 6.43 -3.82 -7.81
C HIS A 76 5.02 -3.62 -7.29
N PHE A 77 4.07 -3.51 -8.22
CA PHE A 77 2.68 -3.41 -7.80
C PHE A 77 1.86 -4.53 -8.41
N GLU A 78 0.74 -4.81 -7.78
CA GLU A 78 -0.23 -5.76 -8.29
C GLU A 78 -1.62 -5.17 -8.07
N PHE A 79 -2.51 -5.45 -8.99
CA PHE A 79 -3.89 -5.07 -8.78
C PHE A 79 -4.52 -6.03 -7.78
N ALA A 80 -5.28 -5.47 -6.86
CA ALA A 80 -5.89 -6.28 -5.82
C ALA A 80 -6.76 -7.39 -6.39
N SER A 81 -7.44 -7.09 -7.48
CA SER A 81 -8.30 -8.09 -8.10
C SER A 81 -7.50 -9.23 -8.72
N ALA A 82 -6.21 -9.01 -8.99
CA ALA A 82 -5.41 -10.04 -9.62
C ALA A 82 -5.10 -11.19 -8.68
N GLU A 83 -5.07 -10.92 -7.39
CA GLU A 83 -4.76 -12.00 -6.47
C GLU A 83 -5.88 -13.02 -6.41
N ALA A 84 -7.03 -12.66 -6.86
CA ALA A 84 -8.09 -13.63 -6.96
C ALA A 84 -7.72 -14.74 -7.93
N ASN A 85 -6.80 -14.47 -8.79
CA ASN A 85 -6.35 -15.44 -9.78
C ASN A 85 -5.12 -16.19 -9.35
N SER A 86 -4.48 -15.74 -8.37
CA SER A 86 -3.23 -16.35 -8.01
C SER A 86 -3.47 -17.68 -7.38
N LYS A 87 -3.72 -17.64 -7.52
CA LYS A 87 -3.72 -18.45 -6.97
C LYS A 87 -3.31 -18.86 -6.85
#